data_1bc1ae1c59ae77d44430f2e771cc31b5
#
_entry.id   1bc1ae1c59ae77d44430f2e771cc31b5
#
_cell.length_a   1.000
_cell.length_b   1.000
_cell.length_c   1.000
_cell.angle_alpha   90.00
_cell.angle_beta   90.00
_cell.angle_gamma   90.00
#
_symmetry.space_group_name_H-M   'P 1'
#
loop_
_entity.id
_entity.type
_entity.pdbx_description
1 polymer ?
#
loop_
_entity_poly.entity_id
_entity_poly.type
_entity_poly.pdbx_seq_one_letter_code
_entity_poly.pdbx_strand_id
1 'polypeptide(L)'
;LPKWRGAAPIQRSILNNEKKTGISFMKIDEKLDSGPVCNKYSIDILDQDNAEILSEKLSYLSTEKILENVQKVLEGEAIFKEQDHAKATYAKKIQKIEGKIDWNNSARKIIAQINGLYPKPGAWFELNNKRYKILKAKINKQSATIGEVIDEQMTIACGENSINII
;
A
#
# COMPACT_ATOMS: atom_id res chain seq x y z
N LEU A 1 -3.18 1.27 -13.51
CA LEU A 1 -3.06 0.08 -14.32
C LEU A 1 -2.05 0.30 -15.45
N PRO A 2 -1.29 -0.70 -15.85
CA PRO A 2 -1.48 -2.15 -15.63
C PRO A 2 -0.88 -2.70 -14.33
N LYS A 3 -0.16 -1.91 -13.53
CA LYS A 3 0.38 -2.35 -12.23
C LYS A 3 -0.74 -2.60 -11.23
N TRP A 4 -0.52 -3.60 -10.36
CA TRP A 4 -1.35 -3.91 -9.20
C TRP A 4 -2.81 -4.26 -9.53
N ARG A 5 -3.05 -5.05 -10.60
CA ARG A 5 -4.35 -5.64 -10.87
C ARG A 5 -4.78 -6.55 -9.72
N GLY A 6 -6.03 -6.49 -9.28
CA GLY A 6 -6.58 -7.45 -8.35
C GLY A 6 -7.05 -6.92 -6.99
N ALA A 7 -6.93 -7.76 -5.95
CA ALA A 7 -7.71 -7.61 -4.72
C ALA A 7 -7.21 -6.54 -3.74
N ALA A 8 -5.91 -6.16 -3.77
CA ALA A 8 -5.33 -5.30 -2.75
C ALA A 8 -4.31 -4.28 -3.31
N PRO A 9 -4.66 -3.49 -4.35
CA PRO A 9 -3.72 -2.57 -5.01
C PRO A 9 -3.17 -1.51 -4.05
N ILE A 10 -3.99 -0.96 -3.16
CA ILE A 10 -3.60 0.09 -2.21
C ILE A 10 -2.54 -0.44 -1.25
N GLN A 11 -2.83 -1.58 -0.59
CA GLN A 11 -1.90 -2.21 0.35
C GLN A 11 -0.60 -2.61 -0.33
N ARG A 12 -0.67 -3.23 -1.52
CA ARG A 12 0.52 -3.66 -2.27
C ARG A 12 1.39 -2.49 -2.71
N SER A 13 0.81 -1.35 -3.07
CA SER A 13 1.58 -0.15 -3.41
C SER A 13 2.40 0.35 -2.21
N ILE A 14 1.81 0.40 -1.01
CA ILE A 14 2.52 0.81 0.21
C ILE A 14 3.58 -0.22 0.60
N LEU A 15 3.23 -1.52 0.64
CA LEU A 15 4.14 -2.62 0.98
C LEU A 15 5.39 -2.65 0.10
N ASN A 16 5.28 -2.19 -1.15
CA ASN A 16 6.38 -2.13 -2.11
C ASN A 16 7.06 -0.75 -2.17
N ASN A 17 6.76 0.14 -1.20
CA ASN A 17 7.35 1.48 -1.14
C ASN A 17 7.21 2.27 -2.44
N GLU A 18 6.11 2.07 -3.18
CA GLU A 18 5.81 2.88 -4.36
C GLU A 18 5.67 4.35 -3.96
N LYS A 19 6.13 5.25 -4.83
CA LYS A 19 6.06 6.69 -4.57
C LYS A 19 4.76 7.30 -5.05
N LYS A 20 4.07 6.63 -5.98
CA LYS A 20 2.81 7.08 -6.55
C LYS A 20 1.85 5.92 -6.71
N THR A 21 0.57 6.24 -6.60
CA THR A 21 -0.53 5.36 -6.96
C THR A 21 -1.63 6.18 -7.63
N GLY A 22 -2.79 5.58 -7.94
CA GLY A 22 -3.87 6.34 -8.56
C GLY A 22 -5.08 5.49 -8.89
N ILE A 23 -6.02 6.13 -9.57
CA ILE A 23 -7.23 5.52 -10.10
C ILE A 23 -7.17 5.42 -11.62
N SER A 24 -7.89 4.45 -12.16
CA SER A 24 -8.02 4.25 -13.62
C SER A 24 -9.48 4.01 -13.96
N PHE A 25 -10.00 4.75 -14.96
CA PHE A 25 -11.31 4.50 -15.54
C PHE A 25 -11.13 3.55 -16.71
N MET A 26 -11.71 2.35 -16.60
CA MET A 26 -11.52 1.26 -17.58
C MET A 26 -12.85 0.58 -17.92
N LYS A 27 -12.92 -0.05 -19.08
CA LYS A 27 -14.00 -0.98 -19.40
C LYS A 27 -13.83 -2.29 -18.62
N ILE A 28 -14.91 -2.92 -18.25
CA ILE A 28 -14.90 -4.27 -17.68
C ILE A 28 -14.58 -5.26 -18.80
N ASP A 29 -13.72 -6.21 -18.51
CA ASP A 29 -13.32 -7.29 -19.40
C ASP A 29 -13.40 -8.64 -18.66
N GLU A 30 -13.28 -9.76 -19.37
CA GLU A 30 -13.33 -11.11 -18.78
C GLU A 30 -12.21 -11.36 -17.76
N LYS A 31 -11.03 -10.81 -18.01
CA LYS A 31 -9.88 -10.96 -17.10
C LYS A 31 -9.83 -9.81 -16.08
N LEU A 32 -9.38 -10.14 -14.88
CA LEU A 32 -9.30 -9.23 -13.75
C LEU A 32 -8.49 -7.97 -14.08
N ASP A 33 -9.15 -6.81 -14.01
CA ASP A 33 -8.59 -5.46 -14.20
C ASP A 33 -7.75 -5.29 -15.49
N SER A 34 -8.12 -5.99 -16.56
CA SER A 34 -7.35 -6.04 -17.81
C SER A 34 -7.90 -5.17 -18.94
N GLY A 35 -9.13 -4.67 -18.81
CA GLY A 35 -9.80 -3.93 -19.86
C GLY A 35 -9.15 -2.61 -20.24
N PRO A 36 -9.48 -2.08 -21.43
CA PRO A 36 -8.93 -0.84 -21.92
C PRO A 36 -9.27 0.35 -21.01
N VAL A 37 -8.31 1.27 -20.88
CA VAL A 37 -8.38 2.42 -19.97
C VAL A 37 -8.57 3.70 -20.75
N CYS A 38 -9.54 4.54 -20.34
CA CYS A 38 -9.72 5.87 -20.92
C CYS A 38 -8.93 6.96 -20.18
N ASN A 39 -8.92 6.93 -18.85
CA ASN A 39 -8.20 7.94 -18.07
C ASN A 39 -7.52 7.33 -16.84
N LYS A 40 -6.41 7.98 -16.43
CA LYS A 40 -5.65 7.66 -15.21
C LYS A 40 -5.35 8.95 -14.47
N TYR A 41 -5.53 8.91 -13.16
CA TYR A 41 -5.17 10.02 -12.27
C TYR A 41 -4.28 9.48 -11.16
N SER A 42 -3.18 10.17 -10.87
CA SER A 42 -2.18 9.71 -9.91
C SER A 42 -2.04 10.68 -8.74
N ILE A 43 -1.73 10.14 -7.56
CA ILE A 43 -1.34 10.87 -6.36
C ILE A 43 -0.04 10.33 -5.80
N ASP A 44 0.67 11.15 -5.04
CA ASP A 44 1.86 10.72 -4.30
C ASP A 44 1.45 9.92 -3.06
N ILE A 45 2.26 8.91 -2.73
CA ILE A 45 2.18 8.18 -1.46
C ILE A 45 3.21 8.81 -0.53
N LEU A 46 2.74 9.45 0.54
CA LEU A 46 3.59 10.08 1.53
C LEU A 46 4.06 9.05 2.57
N ASP A 47 5.19 9.30 3.21
CA ASP A 47 5.77 8.36 4.19
C ASP A 47 4.86 8.07 5.39
N GLN A 48 3.97 9.01 5.74
CA GLN A 48 2.97 8.84 6.80
C GLN A 48 1.65 8.21 6.32
N ASP A 49 1.47 7.98 5.02
CA ASP A 49 0.24 7.40 4.51
C ASP A 49 0.16 5.91 4.87
N ASN A 50 -0.90 5.53 5.55
CA ASN A 50 -1.29 4.14 5.70
C ASN A 50 -2.37 3.76 4.68
N ALA A 51 -2.77 2.48 4.66
CA ALA A 51 -3.75 2.00 3.68
C ALA A 51 -5.13 2.65 3.82
N GLU A 52 -5.53 3.04 5.02
CA GLU A 52 -6.80 3.74 5.29
C GLU A 52 -6.74 5.16 4.72
N ILE A 53 -5.75 5.96 5.09
CA ILE A 53 -5.55 7.33 4.59
C ILE A 53 -5.44 7.36 3.07
N LEU A 54 -4.66 6.43 2.49
CA LEU A 54 -4.50 6.36 1.05
C LEU A 54 -5.79 5.97 0.34
N SER A 55 -6.59 5.08 0.94
CA SER A 55 -7.93 4.72 0.43
C SER A 55 -8.87 5.92 0.42
N GLU A 56 -8.88 6.73 1.48
CA GLU A 56 -9.68 7.95 1.56
C GLU A 56 -9.26 8.97 0.49
N LYS A 57 -7.96 9.20 0.31
CA LYS A 57 -7.43 10.09 -0.74
C LYS A 57 -7.85 9.64 -2.14
N LEU A 58 -7.76 8.34 -2.42
CA LEU A 58 -8.17 7.78 -3.71
C LEU A 58 -9.68 7.83 -3.92
N SER A 59 -10.47 7.62 -2.85
CA SER A 59 -11.93 7.77 -2.88
C SER A 59 -12.33 9.20 -3.22
N TYR A 60 -11.72 10.18 -2.55
CA TYR A 60 -11.94 11.59 -2.84
C TYR A 60 -11.61 11.93 -4.30
N LEU A 61 -10.42 11.53 -4.77
CA LEU A 61 -10.02 11.72 -6.17
C LEU A 61 -11.02 11.07 -7.15
N SER A 62 -11.53 9.88 -6.80
CA SER A 62 -12.54 9.21 -7.63
C SER A 62 -13.83 10.01 -7.71
N THR A 63 -14.29 10.56 -6.59
CA THR A 63 -15.50 11.39 -6.51
C THR A 63 -15.37 12.65 -7.35
N GLU A 64 -14.20 13.29 -7.34
CA GLU A 64 -13.96 14.49 -8.18
C GLU A 64 -13.97 14.19 -9.69
N LYS A 65 -13.51 13.00 -10.08
CA LYS A 65 -13.28 12.65 -11.50
C LYS A 65 -14.39 11.84 -12.15
N ILE A 66 -15.29 11.22 -11.37
CA ILE A 66 -16.24 10.25 -11.92
C ILE A 66 -17.25 10.88 -12.89
N LEU A 67 -17.84 12.02 -12.55
CA LEU A 67 -18.88 12.64 -13.37
C LEU A 67 -18.35 13.03 -14.74
N GLU A 68 -17.20 13.71 -14.80
CA GLU A 68 -16.55 14.08 -16.05
C GLU A 68 -16.26 12.86 -16.94
N ASN A 69 -15.73 11.77 -16.33
CA ASN A 69 -15.40 10.57 -17.09
C ASN A 69 -16.65 9.81 -17.58
N VAL A 70 -17.71 9.75 -16.78
CA VAL A 70 -18.98 9.13 -17.19
C VAL A 70 -19.63 9.95 -18.32
N GLN A 71 -19.62 11.26 -18.22
CA GLN A 71 -20.16 12.15 -19.26
C GLN A 71 -19.45 11.92 -20.59
N LYS A 72 -18.11 11.92 -20.60
CA LYS A 72 -17.32 11.63 -21.82
C LYS A 72 -17.63 10.27 -22.43
N VAL A 73 -17.93 9.25 -21.59
CA VAL A 73 -18.32 7.92 -22.08
C VAL A 73 -19.70 7.99 -22.75
N LEU A 74 -20.68 8.68 -22.14
CA LEU A 74 -22.03 8.81 -22.67
C LEU A 74 -22.08 9.62 -23.98
N GLU A 75 -21.23 10.61 -24.10
CA GLU A 75 -21.11 11.48 -25.30
C GLU A 75 -20.28 10.81 -26.41
N GLY A 76 -19.69 9.64 -26.15
CA GLY A 76 -18.83 8.95 -27.12
C GLY A 76 -17.42 9.55 -27.29
N GLU A 77 -17.03 10.47 -26.44
CA GLU A 77 -15.74 11.17 -26.48
C GLU A 77 -14.61 10.42 -25.77
N ALA A 78 -14.94 9.41 -24.95
CA ALA A 78 -13.95 8.65 -24.22
C ALA A 78 -13.11 7.75 -25.11
N ILE A 79 -11.81 8.02 -25.22
CA ILE A 79 -10.87 7.21 -25.99
C ILE A 79 -10.27 6.12 -25.09
N PHE A 80 -10.63 4.87 -25.33
CA PHE A 80 -10.13 3.72 -24.60
C PHE A 80 -8.87 3.15 -25.27
N LYS A 81 -7.82 2.97 -24.48
CA LYS A 81 -6.54 2.40 -24.93
C LYS A 81 -6.27 1.08 -24.22
N GLU A 82 -5.83 0.08 -24.97
CA GLU A 82 -5.41 -1.20 -24.41
C GLU A 82 -4.28 -1.02 -23.39
N GLN A 83 -4.31 -1.85 -22.36
CA GLN A 83 -3.23 -1.87 -21.36
C GLN A 83 -2.03 -2.64 -21.91
N ASP A 84 -0.81 -2.22 -21.57
CA ASP A 84 0.41 -2.99 -21.84
C ASP A 84 0.46 -4.20 -20.90
N HIS A 85 -0.04 -5.34 -21.38
CA HIS A 85 -0.11 -6.58 -20.60
C HIS A 85 1.25 -7.11 -20.17
N ALA A 86 2.33 -6.79 -20.89
CA ALA A 86 3.69 -7.19 -20.50
C ALA A 86 4.17 -6.50 -19.21
N LYS A 87 3.59 -5.33 -18.87
CA LYS A 87 3.88 -4.57 -17.64
C LYS A 87 2.91 -4.85 -16.50
N ALA A 88 1.98 -5.79 -16.67
CA ALA A 88 0.99 -6.10 -15.67
C ALA A 88 1.63 -6.76 -14.44
N THR A 89 1.27 -6.27 -13.26
CA THR A 89 1.56 -6.91 -11.97
C THR A 89 0.28 -7.14 -11.19
N TYR A 90 0.31 -8.09 -10.24
CA TYR A 90 -0.91 -8.52 -9.55
C TYR A 90 -0.85 -8.26 -8.05
N ALA A 91 -1.90 -7.64 -7.55
CA ALA A 91 -2.13 -7.34 -6.15
C ALA A 91 -2.94 -8.47 -5.48
N LYS A 92 -2.26 -9.57 -5.11
CA LYS A 92 -2.90 -10.69 -4.41
C LYS A 92 -3.52 -10.22 -3.09
N LYS A 93 -4.65 -10.87 -2.70
CA LYS A 93 -5.30 -10.66 -1.41
C LYS A 93 -4.30 -10.79 -0.27
N ILE A 94 -4.37 -9.88 0.70
CA ILE A 94 -3.51 -9.90 1.89
C ILE A 94 -3.87 -11.08 2.78
N GLN A 95 -2.84 -11.84 3.19
CA GLN A 95 -2.97 -12.95 4.12
C GLN A 95 -2.61 -12.47 5.54
N LYS A 96 -3.27 -13.04 6.57
CA LYS A 96 -3.01 -12.67 7.98
C LYS A 96 -1.54 -12.88 8.39
N ILE A 97 -0.89 -13.89 7.83
CA ILE A 97 0.52 -14.19 8.12
C ILE A 97 1.48 -13.12 7.61
N GLU A 98 1.11 -12.39 6.56
CA GLU A 98 1.91 -11.28 6.05
C GLU A 98 2.05 -10.12 7.06
N GLY A 99 1.20 -10.12 8.10
CA GLY A 99 1.32 -9.18 9.22
C GLY A 99 2.46 -9.50 10.19
N LYS A 100 2.99 -10.74 10.23
CA LYS A 100 4.08 -11.09 11.13
C LYS A 100 5.35 -10.32 10.76
N ILE A 101 5.85 -9.52 11.70
CA ILE A 101 7.08 -8.74 11.53
C ILE A 101 8.28 -9.68 11.61
N ASP A 102 9.16 -9.58 10.63
CA ASP A 102 10.50 -10.14 10.65
C ASP A 102 11.49 -9.00 10.86
N TRP A 103 12.10 -8.95 12.03
CA TRP A 103 13.04 -7.90 12.43
C TRP A 103 14.33 -7.87 11.59
N ASN A 104 14.64 -8.95 10.85
CA ASN A 104 15.76 -8.96 9.90
C ASN A 104 15.53 -8.04 8.69
N ASN A 105 14.30 -7.61 8.45
CA ASN A 105 14.03 -6.63 7.42
C ASN A 105 14.49 -5.23 7.84
N SER A 106 14.74 -4.35 6.86
CA SER A 106 15.05 -2.95 7.13
C SER A 106 13.87 -2.23 7.81
N ALA A 107 14.16 -1.22 8.61
CA ALA A 107 13.16 -0.35 9.23
C ALA A 107 12.15 0.18 8.19
N ARG A 108 12.63 0.57 7.00
CA ARG A 108 11.78 1.04 5.90
C ARG A 108 10.76 0.00 5.46
N LYS A 109 11.19 -1.27 5.33
CA LYS A 109 10.29 -2.36 4.94
C LYS A 109 9.27 -2.68 6.03
N ILE A 110 9.67 -2.62 7.30
CA ILE A 110 8.76 -2.82 8.44
C ILE A 110 7.75 -1.67 8.55
N ILE A 111 8.15 -0.41 8.34
CA ILE A 111 7.22 0.73 8.28
C ILE A 111 6.22 0.57 7.14
N ALA A 112 6.68 0.16 5.96
CA ALA A 112 5.78 -0.13 4.84
C ALA A 112 4.77 -1.25 5.17
N GLN A 113 5.20 -2.27 5.93
CA GLN A 113 4.33 -3.35 6.41
C GLN A 113 3.31 -2.82 7.43
N ILE A 114 3.72 -2.00 8.40
CA ILE A 114 2.82 -1.38 9.38
C ILE A 114 1.77 -0.53 8.65
N ASN A 115 2.19 0.37 7.78
CA ASN A 115 1.31 1.28 7.06
C ASN A 115 0.41 0.55 6.05
N GLY A 116 0.98 -0.37 5.26
CA GLY A 116 0.24 -1.09 4.21
C GLY A 116 -0.80 -2.07 4.75
N LEU A 117 -0.61 -2.58 5.97
CA LEU A 117 -1.53 -3.52 6.59
C LEU A 117 -2.48 -2.89 7.62
N TYR A 118 -2.35 -1.59 7.87
CA TYR A 118 -3.22 -0.85 8.77
C TYR A 118 -4.63 -0.69 8.17
N PRO A 119 -5.72 -0.78 8.95
CA PRO A 119 -5.77 -1.29 10.33
C PRO A 119 -5.90 -2.82 10.39
N LYS A 120 -6.17 -3.48 9.27
CA LYS A 120 -6.42 -4.92 9.15
C LYS A 120 -5.68 -5.51 7.94
N PRO A 121 -4.95 -6.64 8.14
CA PRO A 121 -4.83 -7.45 9.37
C PRO A 121 -4.00 -6.77 10.45
N GLY A 122 -3.18 -5.75 10.14
CA GLY A 122 -2.20 -5.09 10.97
C GLY A 122 -0.87 -5.83 11.00
N ALA A 123 0.23 -5.10 11.19
CA ALA A 123 1.55 -5.67 11.44
C ALA A 123 1.66 -6.06 12.91
N TRP A 124 2.31 -7.20 13.21
CA TRP A 124 2.37 -7.75 14.55
C TRP A 124 3.65 -8.56 14.79
N PHE A 125 4.02 -8.68 16.06
CA PHE A 125 5.09 -9.57 16.53
C PHE A 125 4.62 -10.37 17.74
N GLU A 126 5.39 -11.36 18.12
CA GLU A 126 5.13 -12.20 19.31
C GLU A 126 6.21 -11.97 20.37
N LEU A 127 5.77 -11.76 21.59
CA LEU A 127 6.61 -11.68 22.79
C LEU A 127 5.94 -12.47 23.91
N ASN A 128 6.69 -13.41 24.54
CA ASN A 128 6.18 -14.26 25.62
C ASN A 128 4.83 -14.95 25.26
N ASN A 129 4.75 -15.51 24.06
CA ASN A 129 3.56 -16.20 23.52
C ASN A 129 2.31 -15.28 23.38
N LYS A 130 2.48 -13.97 23.45
CA LYS A 130 1.42 -12.99 23.22
C LYS A 130 1.70 -12.21 21.94
N ARG A 131 0.63 -11.92 21.20
CA ARG A 131 0.70 -11.16 19.96
C ARG A 131 0.42 -9.70 20.24
N TYR A 132 1.32 -8.84 19.74
CA TYR A 132 1.23 -7.39 19.82
C TYR A 132 1.18 -6.81 18.41
N LYS A 133 0.22 -5.92 18.16
CA LYS A 133 0.14 -5.16 16.91
C LYS A 133 0.85 -3.84 17.05
N ILE A 134 1.56 -3.44 15.99
CA ILE A 134 2.10 -2.10 15.86
C ILE A 134 1.18 -1.33 14.90
N LEU A 135 0.58 -0.26 15.39
CA LEU A 135 -0.36 0.54 14.60
C LEU A 135 0.34 1.71 13.92
N LYS A 136 1.38 2.24 14.57
CA LYS A 136 2.15 3.37 14.06
C LYS A 136 3.59 3.31 14.56
N ALA A 137 4.52 3.63 13.68
CA ALA A 137 5.93 3.76 14.02
C ALA A 137 6.62 4.73 13.07
N LYS A 138 7.82 5.16 13.42
CA LYS A 138 8.69 6.00 12.59
C LYS A 138 10.09 5.38 12.50
N ILE A 139 10.79 5.67 11.41
CA ILE A 139 12.19 5.25 11.24
C ILE A 139 13.06 6.03 12.22
N ASN A 140 13.98 5.30 12.88
CA ASN A 140 15.08 5.85 13.67
C ASN A 140 16.39 5.32 13.10
N LYS A 141 17.46 6.11 13.17
CA LYS A 141 18.77 5.76 12.59
C LYS A 141 19.68 4.97 13.56
N GLN A 142 19.22 4.70 14.77
CA GLN A 142 19.98 3.91 15.73
C GLN A 142 20.11 2.46 15.23
N SER A 143 21.22 1.81 15.60
CA SER A 143 21.47 0.41 15.31
C SER A 143 21.89 -0.31 16.59
N ALA A 144 21.41 -1.54 16.75
CA ALA A 144 21.76 -2.44 17.85
C ALA A 144 21.58 -3.89 17.36
N THR A 145 21.58 -4.86 18.25
CA THR A 145 21.27 -6.25 17.91
C THR A 145 19.83 -6.36 17.39
N ILE A 146 19.66 -7.04 16.26
CA ILE A 146 18.35 -7.17 15.60
C ILE A 146 17.29 -7.67 16.58
N GLY A 147 16.16 -6.96 16.68
CA GLY A 147 15.07 -7.26 17.59
C GLY A 147 15.24 -6.72 19.00
N GLU A 148 16.37 -6.11 19.33
CA GLU A 148 16.64 -5.50 20.63
C GLU A 148 15.85 -4.19 20.79
N VAL A 149 15.30 -3.96 21.99
CA VAL A 149 14.72 -2.68 22.40
C VAL A 149 15.84 -1.78 22.88
N ILE A 150 16.08 -0.69 22.18
CA ILE A 150 17.26 0.17 22.36
C ILE A 150 17.07 1.15 23.52
N ASP A 151 15.83 1.61 23.73
CA ASP A 151 15.50 2.69 24.67
C ASP A 151 14.10 2.54 25.30
N GLU A 152 13.80 3.39 26.26
CA GLU A 152 12.50 3.43 26.96
C GLU A 152 11.34 3.91 26.06
N GLN A 153 11.64 4.51 24.90
CA GLN A 153 10.65 4.96 23.93
C GLN A 153 10.25 3.87 22.95
N MET A 154 10.58 2.58 23.26
CA MET A 154 10.25 1.43 22.42
C MET A 154 10.85 1.52 21.01
N THR A 155 12.11 1.94 20.91
CA THR A 155 12.89 1.87 19.69
C THR A 155 13.44 0.45 19.52
N ILE A 156 13.10 -0.23 18.41
CA ILE A 156 13.47 -1.63 18.15
C ILE A 156 14.41 -1.68 16.96
N ALA A 157 15.56 -2.34 17.15
CA ALA A 157 16.56 -2.55 16.12
C ALA A 157 16.04 -3.48 15.01
N CYS A 158 16.32 -3.10 13.76
CA CYS A 158 15.96 -3.85 12.56
C CYS A 158 17.22 -4.30 11.81
N GLY A 159 17.07 -5.05 10.72
CA GLY A 159 18.20 -5.45 9.88
C GLY A 159 19.00 -4.26 9.33
N GLU A 160 18.33 -3.13 9.13
CA GLU A 160 18.95 -1.84 8.81
C GLU A 160 18.14 -0.75 9.52
N ASN A 161 18.83 0.11 10.28
CA ASN A 161 18.22 1.14 11.13
C ASN A 161 17.31 0.52 12.22
N SER A 162 16.41 1.31 12.78
CA SER A 162 15.45 0.90 13.80
C SER A 162 14.09 1.57 13.57
N ILE A 163 13.06 1.07 14.23
CA ILE A 163 11.76 1.73 14.30
C ILE A 163 11.48 2.17 15.72
N ASN A 164 10.90 3.35 15.87
CA ASN A 164 10.32 3.81 17.12
C ASN A 164 8.80 3.66 17.06
N ILE A 165 8.21 2.91 17.99
CA ILE A 165 6.76 2.70 18.09
C ILE A 165 6.13 3.95 18.70
N ILE A 166 4.98 4.41 18.13
CA ILE A 166 4.29 5.63 18.55
C ILE A 166 2.91 5.28 19.10
#